data_c89cade323d0d124dabeb20e73aed990
#
_entry.id   c89cade323d0d124dabeb20e73aed990
#
_cell.length_a   1.000
_cell.length_b   1.000
_cell.length_c   1.000
_cell.angle_alpha   90.00
_cell.angle_beta   90.00
_cell.angle_gamma   90.00
#
_symmetry.space_group_name_H-M   'P 1'
#
loop_
_entity.id
_entity.type
_entity.pdbx_description
1 polymer ?
#
loop_
_entity_poly.entity_id
_entity_poly.type
_entity_poly.pdbx_seq_one_letter_code
_entity_poly.pdbx_strand_id
1 'polypeptide(L)'
;MQQENWSSAQLELLEEATALVEAAPTVEQALTSLAQLLTARERRFGWVGFYLLRNGTLEMAARSGHDRPTHPPSVAYGMGPHGLAAMRAATVALLDLRSDPRGLACTSTSHWEIIVPIQEEGTVYGEIDVDGKGSRKPARNDRSFLETVAAHVASIFHPGERRRQP
;
A
#
# COMPACT_ATOMS: atom_id res chain seq x y z
N MET A 1 21.33 -10.68 3.81
CA MET A 1 20.03 -10.31 4.41
C MET A 1 20.31 -9.16 5.37
N GLN A 2 19.95 -7.93 5.00
CA GLN A 2 19.97 -6.83 5.95
C GLN A 2 18.83 -7.12 6.94
N GLN A 3 19.17 -7.32 8.22
CA GLN A 3 18.17 -7.35 9.29
C GLN A 3 17.49 -5.99 9.26
N GLU A 4 16.25 -5.97 8.80
CA GLU A 4 15.42 -4.79 8.82
C GLU A 4 15.14 -4.45 10.28
N ASN A 5 15.60 -3.27 10.68
CA ASN A 5 15.55 -2.81 12.06
C ASN A 5 14.15 -2.22 12.34
N TRP A 6 13.13 -3.07 12.27
CA TRP A 6 11.76 -2.66 12.61
C TRP A 6 11.59 -2.51 14.11
N SER A 7 10.75 -1.57 14.50
CA SER A 7 10.36 -1.42 15.91
C SER A 7 9.46 -2.60 16.33
N SER A 8 9.40 -2.88 17.63
CA SER A 8 8.48 -3.89 18.17
C SER A 8 7.03 -3.62 17.73
N ALA A 9 6.63 -2.35 17.68
CA ALA A 9 5.29 -1.95 17.22
C ALA A 9 5.06 -2.29 15.73
N GLN A 10 6.07 -2.19 14.86
CA GLN A 10 5.95 -2.58 13.46
C GLN A 10 5.90 -4.10 13.29
N LEU A 11 6.64 -4.85 14.11
CA LEU A 11 6.56 -6.32 14.11
C LEU A 11 5.17 -6.81 14.55
N GLU A 12 4.65 -6.27 15.65
CA GLU A 12 3.28 -6.56 16.10
C GLU A 12 2.23 -6.20 15.04
N LEU A 13 2.38 -5.04 14.40
CA LEU A 13 1.49 -4.60 13.34
C LEU A 13 1.54 -5.52 12.12
N LEU A 14 2.73 -6.02 11.76
CA LEU A 14 2.89 -6.97 10.67
C LEU A 14 2.21 -8.32 10.99
N GLU A 15 2.36 -8.81 12.22
CA GLU A 15 1.67 -10.04 12.67
C GLU A 15 0.14 -9.88 12.61
N GLU A 16 -0.39 -8.75 13.10
CA GLU A 16 -1.82 -8.45 12.99
C GLU A 16 -2.29 -8.34 11.54
N ALA A 17 -1.52 -7.66 10.69
CA ALA A 17 -1.84 -7.50 9.27
C ALA A 17 -1.86 -8.86 8.55
N THR A 18 -0.88 -9.73 8.83
CA THR A 18 -0.80 -11.08 8.26
C THR A 18 -2.00 -11.92 8.68
N ALA A 19 -2.30 -11.97 9.97
CA ALA A 19 -3.43 -12.73 10.50
C ALA A 19 -4.77 -12.25 9.92
N LEU A 20 -4.93 -10.93 9.74
CA LEU A 20 -6.11 -10.32 9.16
C LEU A 20 -6.29 -10.73 7.69
N VAL A 21 -5.22 -10.68 6.91
CA VAL A 21 -5.22 -11.06 5.49
C VAL A 21 -5.56 -12.54 5.34
N GLU A 22 -4.99 -13.40 6.18
CA GLU A 22 -5.24 -14.85 6.15
C GLU A 22 -6.67 -15.23 6.56
N ALA A 23 -7.24 -14.52 7.53
CA ALA A 23 -8.57 -14.81 8.05
C ALA A 23 -9.72 -14.22 7.21
N ALA A 24 -9.45 -13.28 6.32
CA ALA A 24 -10.48 -12.57 5.59
C ALA A 24 -11.22 -13.47 4.59
N PRO A 25 -12.56 -13.46 4.57
CA PRO A 25 -13.35 -14.29 3.64
C PRO A 25 -13.21 -13.88 2.17
N THR A 26 -12.98 -12.59 1.91
CA THR A 26 -12.83 -12.02 0.56
C THR A 26 -11.66 -11.06 0.47
N VAL A 27 -11.16 -10.85 -0.74
CA VAL A 27 -10.09 -9.87 -1.00
C VAL A 27 -10.52 -8.46 -0.56
N GLU A 28 -11.73 -8.04 -0.90
CA GLU A 28 -12.24 -6.70 -0.55
C GLU A 28 -12.31 -6.50 0.96
N GLN A 29 -12.72 -7.51 1.71
CA GLN A 29 -12.74 -7.45 3.17
C GLN A 29 -11.33 -7.39 3.76
N ALA A 30 -10.40 -8.19 3.22
CA ALA A 30 -9.00 -8.13 3.61
C ALA A 30 -8.42 -6.73 3.44
N LEU A 31 -8.57 -6.14 2.25
CA LEU A 31 -8.03 -4.83 1.93
C LEU A 31 -8.68 -3.70 2.75
N THR A 32 -10.00 -3.76 2.95
CA THR A 32 -10.71 -2.77 3.77
C THR A 32 -10.24 -2.79 5.22
N SER A 33 -10.19 -3.98 5.82
CA SER A 33 -9.75 -4.13 7.21
C SER A 33 -8.27 -3.78 7.38
N LEU A 34 -7.44 -4.12 6.40
CA LEU A 34 -6.01 -3.79 6.42
C LEU A 34 -5.77 -2.27 6.30
N ALA A 35 -6.51 -1.57 5.43
CA ALA A 35 -6.43 -0.11 5.33
C ALA A 35 -6.79 0.55 6.67
N GLN A 36 -7.84 0.07 7.34
CA GLN A 36 -8.25 0.55 8.66
C GLN A 36 -7.20 0.26 9.74
N LEU A 37 -6.65 -0.96 9.75
CA LEU A 37 -5.60 -1.35 10.70
C LEU A 37 -4.37 -0.45 10.56
N LEU A 38 -3.84 -0.27 9.35
CA LEU A 38 -2.66 0.54 9.08
C LEU A 38 -2.84 2.00 9.49
N THR A 39 -3.97 2.63 9.17
CA THR A 39 -4.24 4.01 9.57
C THR A 39 -4.48 4.18 11.06
N ALA A 40 -5.03 3.17 11.75
CA ALA A 40 -5.28 3.20 13.18
C ALA A 40 -4.00 3.03 14.02
N ARG A 41 -3.11 2.12 13.58
CA ARG A 41 -1.92 1.73 14.34
C ARG A 41 -0.70 2.57 14.01
N GLU A 42 -0.55 3.01 12.76
CA GLU A 42 0.59 3.82 12.34
C GLU A 42 0.22 5.30 12.26
N ARG A 43 0.65 6.06 13.26
CA ARG A 43 0.28 7.49 13.41
C ARG A 43 0.82 8.40 12.31
N ARG A 44 1.83 7.96 11.55
CA ARG A 44 2.40 8.72 10.42
C ARG A 44 1.56 8.60 9.16
N PHE A 45 0.76 7.52 9.05
CA PHE A 45 -0.10 7.29 7.91
C PHE A 45 -1.38 8.11 8.04
N GLY A 46 -1.57 9.07 7.16
CA GLY A 46 -2.76 9.92 7.13
C GLY A 46 -3.88 9.31 6.29
N TRP A 47 -3.48 8.54 5.29
CA TRP A 47 -4.37 7.84 4.38
C TRP A 47 -3.68 6.57 3.84
N VAL A 48 -4.46 5.53 3.67
CA VAL A 48 -4.04 4.26 3.06
C VAL A 48 -5.09 3.83 2.07
N GLY A 49 -4.69 3.59 0.82
CA GLY A 49 -5.52 3.07 -0.24
C GLY A 49 -4.95 1.80 -0.86
N PHE A 50 -5.84 0.97 -1.36
CA PHE A 50 -5.51 -0.21 -2.14
C PHE A 50 -6.15 -0.07 -3.51
N TYR A 51 -5.35 -0.20 -4.55
CA TYR A 51 -5.80 -0.23 -5.93
C TYR A 51 -5.54 -1.62 -6.51
N LEU A 52 -6.50 -2.17 -7.24
CA LEU A 52 -6.36 -3.43 -7.95
C LEU A 52 -6.23 -3.18 -9.45
N LEU A 53 -5.27 -3.86 -10.06
CA LEU A 53 -5.04 -3.76 -11.51
C LEU A 53 -6.06 -4.64 -12.24
N ARG A 54 -6.92 -3.99 -13.02
CA ARG A 54 -7.97 -4.63 -13.83
C ARG A 54 -7.97 -4.04 -15.23
N ASN A 55 -7.78 -4.87 -16.24
CA ASN A 55 -7.83 -4.45 -17.65
C ASN A 55 -6.98 -3.20 -17.98
N GLY A 56 -5.77 -3.12 -17.40
CA GLY A 56 -4.86 -1.98 -17.63
C GLY A 56 -5.21 -0.72 -16.85
N THR A 57 -6.08 -0.81 -15.85
CA THR A 57 -6.48 0.29 -14.97
C THR A 57 -6.34 -0.12 -13.52
N LEU A 58 -5.73 0.72 -12.71
CA LEU A 58 -5.70 0.60 -11.26
C LEU A 58 -7.00 1.18 -10.71
N GLU A 59 -7.84 0.35 -10.12
CA GLU A 59 -9.14 0.74 -9.55
C GLU A 59 -9.08 0.69 -8.03
N MET A 60 -9.53 1.76 -7.37
CA MET A 60 -9.56 1.82 -5.90
C MET A 60 -10.51 0.76 -5.35
N ALA A 61 -9.96 -0.20 -4.60
CA ALA A 61 -10.71 -1.31 -4.01
C ALA A 61 -11.04 -1.08 -2.53
N ALA A 62 -10.14 -0.41 -1.80
CA ALA A 62 -10.34 -0.11 -0.38
C ALA A 62 -9.56 1.13 0.03
N ARG A 63 -10.00 1.81 1.08
CA ARG A 63 -9.30 2.96 1.65
C ARG A 63 -9.64 3.18 3.10
N SER A 64 -8.75 3.89 3.82
CA SER A 64 -8.98 4.41 5.17
C SER A 64 -8.17 5.69 5.40
N GLY A 65 -8.59 6.49 6.35
CA GLY A 65 -7.93 7.76 6.69
C GLY A 65 -8.74 8.96 6.28
N HIS A 66 -8.08 10.10 6.14
CA HIS A 66 -8.76 11.36 5.82
C HIS A 66 -9.41 11.31 4.44
N ASP A 67 -10.69 11.64 4.39
CA ASP A 67 -11.42 11.72 3.13
C ASP A 67 -10.90 12.91 2.33
N ARG A 68 -10.17 12.61 1.25
CA ARG A 68 -9.60 13.63 0.37
C ARG A 68 -10.17 13.46 -1.03
N PRO A 69 -10.78 14.51 -1.57
CA PRO A 69 -11.36 14.46 -2.92
C PRO A 69 -10.34 14.30 -4.05
N THR A 70 -9.05 14.24 -3.72
CA THR A 70 -7.94 14.24 -4.68
C THR A 70 -7.39 12.86 -5.02
N HIS A 71 -7.77 11.80 -4.27
CA HIS A 71 -7.41 10.44 -4.67
C HIS A 71 -8.33 9.97 -5.79
N PRO A 72 -7.81 9.72 -6.99
CA PRO A 72 -8.65 9.31 -8.11
C PRO A 72 -9.23 7.93 -7.85
N PRO A 73 -10.49 7.66 -8.24
CA PRO A 73 -11.08 6.32 -8.10
C PRO A 73 -10.40 5.29 -9.01
N SER A 74 -9.70 5.75 -10.05
CA SER A 74 -8.94 4.91 -10.97
C SER A 74 -7.78 5.66 -11.61
N VAL A 75 -6.70 4.93 -11.93
CA VAL A 75 -5.52 5.43 -12.61
C VAL A 75 -5.13 4.47 -13.74
N ALA A 76 -4.84 5.00 -14.92
CA ALA A 76 -4.38 4.19 -16.03
C ALA A 76 -2.96 3.65 -15.79
N TYR A 77 -2.71 2.41 -16.19
CA TYR A 77 -1.39 1.78 -16.14
C TYR A 77 -0.34 2.62 -16.87
N GLY A 78 0.80 2.86 -16.22
CA GLY A 78 1.87 3.70 -16.75
C GLY A 78 1.69 5.20 -16.55
N MET A 79 0.55 5.66 -16.02
CA MET A 79 0.26 7.07 -15.81
C MET A 79 0.50 7.50 -14.36
N GLY A 80 1.22 8.63 -14.20
CA GLY A 80 1.53 9.19 -12.89
C GLY A 80 2.36 8.27 -11.99
N PRO A 81 2.50 8.61 -10.70
CA PRO A 81 3.26 7.78 -9.74
C PRO A 81 2.69 6.37 -9.58
N HIS A 82 1.37 6.25 -9.49
CA HIS A 82 0.63 4.98 -9.39
C HIS A 82 0.89 4.07 -10.59
N GLY A 83 0.50 4.53 -11.78
CA GLY A 83 0.71 3.74 -12.99
C GLY A 83 2.17 3.38 -13.24
N LEU A 84 3.10 4.26 -12.81
CA LEU A 84 4.53 4.02 -12.91
C LEU A 84 5.00 2.93 -11.93
N ALA A 85 4.52 2.93 -10.70
CA ALA A 85 4.82 1.89 -9.70
C ALA A 85 4.38 0.51 -10.21
N ALA A 86 3.15 0.42 -10.70
CA ALA A 86 2.61 -0.82 -11.28
C ALA A 86 3.39 -1.27 -12.51
N MET A 87 3.68 -0.35 -13.46
CA MET A 87 4.38 -0.67 -14.70
C MET A 87 5.82 -1.15 -14.48
N ARG A 88 6.51 -0.58 -13.50
CA ARG A 88 7.89 -0.94 -13.16
C ARG A 88 7.99 -2.08 -12.16
N ALA A 89 6.87 -2.51 -11.58
CA ALA A 89 6.82 -3.45 -10.45
C ALA A 89 7.81 -3.03 -9.33
N ALA A 90 7.86 -1.74 -9.03
CA ALA A 90 8.82 -1.15 -8.11
C ALA A 90 8.18 -0.03 -7.28
N THR A 91 8.55 0.04 -6.00
CA THR A 91 8.09 1.07 -5.08
C THR A 91 8.47 2.48 -5.57
N VAL A 92 7.49 3.37 -5.59
CA VAL A 92 7.67 4.80 -5.80
C VAL A 92 7.50 5.52 -4.47
N ALA A 93 8.54 6.23 -4.02
CA ALA A 93 8.50 7.04 -2.81
C ALA A 93 8.70 8.51 -3.17
N LEU A 94 7.74 9.35 -2.84
CA LEU A 94 7.75 10.80 -3.01
C LEU A 94 7.89 11.42 -1.62
N LEU A 95 9.12 11.78 -1.24
CA LEU A 95 9.42 12.20 0.13
C LEU A 95 9.14 13.69 0.39
N ASP A 96 8.95 14.48 -0.65
CA ASP A 96 8.49 15.87 -0.59
C ASP A 96 7.58 16.16 -1.79
N LEU A 97 6.28 15.93 -1.60
CA LEU A 97 5.27 16.12 -2.63
C LEU A 97 5.17 17.56 -3.18
N ARG A 98 5.61 18.55 -2.40
CA ARG A 98 5.54 19.95 -2.81
C ARG A 98 6.64 20.33 -3.79
N SER A 99 7.76 19.64 -3.75
CA SER A 99 8.92 19.86 -4.62
C SER A 99 9.05 18.83 -5.74
N ASP A 100 8.38 17.70 -5.65
CA ASP A 100 8.46 16.62 -6.64
C ASP A 100 7.42 16.84 -7.75
N PRO A 101 7.84 17.03 -9.01
CA PRO A 101 6.92 17.25 -10.12
C PRO A 101 5.97 16.09 -10.40
N ARG A 102 6.27 14.89 -9.90
CA ARG A 102 5.41 13.70 -9.99
C ARG A 102 4.25 13.75 -9.01
N GLY A 103 4.39 14.52 -7.91
CA GLY A 103 3.40 14.65 -6.85
C GLY A 103 2.32 15.70 -7.09
N LEU A 104 2.27 16.35 -8.27
CA LEU A 104 1.34 17.45 -8.57
C LEU A 104 -0.14 17.09 -8.52
N ALA A 105 -0.48 15.80 -8.57
CA ALA A 105 -1.86 15.32 -8.45
C ALA A 105 -2.25 15.00 -7.00
N CYS A 106 -1.31 14.97 -6.07
CA CYS A 106 -1.53 14.61 -4.68
C CYS A 106 -1.79 15.84 -3.82
N THR A 107 -2.48 15.65 -2.76
CA THR A 107 -3.16 16.63 -1.93
C THR A 107 -2.29 17.70 -1.29
N SER A 108 -2.87 18.88 -1.07
CA SER A 108 -2.24 20.04 -0.42
C SER A 108 -1.80 19.82 1.05
N THR A 109 -2.13 18.72 1.69
CA THR A 109 -1.84 18.47 3.11
C THR A 109 -0.92 17.28 3.40
N SER A 110 -0.69 16.37 2.43
CA SER A 110 0.34 15.35 2.53
C SER A 110 1.68 15.92 2.12
N HIS A 111 2.72 15.51 2.83
CA HIS A 111 4.08 15.92 2.53
C HIS A 111 4.89 14.81 1.86
N TRP A 112 4.43 13.58 1.94
CA TRP A 112 5.07 12.42 1.33
C TRP A 112 4.04 11.35 0.97
N GLU A 113 4.41 10.52 0.03
CA GLU A 113 3.61 9.40 -0.47
C GLU A 113 4.53 8.21 -0.74
N ILE A 114 4.10 7.02 -0.40
CA ILE A 114 4.78 5.78 -0.72
C ILE A 114 3.78 4.85 -1.40
N ILE A 115 4.08 4.48 -2.65
CA ILE A 115 3.27 3.58 -3.46
C ILE A 115 4.05 2.28 -3.65
N VAL A 116 3.49 1.17 -3.20
CA VAL A 116 4.13 -0.16 -3.23
C VAL A 116 3.31 -1.10 -4.09
N PRO A 117 3.89 -1.71 -5.14
CA PRO A 117 3.18 -2.69 -5.94
C PRO A 117 2.90 -3.97 -5.14
N ILE A 118 1.68 -4.47 -5.24
CA ILE A 118 1.27 -5.79 -4.77
C ILE A 118 1.59 -6.76 -5.89
N GLN A 119 2.64 -7.56 -5.72
CA GLN A 119 3.15 -8.41 -6.80
C GLN A 119 3.73 -9.71 -6.27
N GLU A 120 3.71 -10.73 -7.11
CA GLU A 120 4.36 -12.01 -6.87
C GLU A 120 4.81 -12.61 -8.22
N GLU A 121 6.04 -13.14 -8.26
CA GLU A 121 6.63 -13.79 -9.43
C GLU A 121 6.52 -12.98 -10.74
N GLY A 122 6.65 -11.64 -10.64
CA GLY A 122 6.59 -10.73 -11.78
C GLY A 122 5.18 -10.34 -12.22
N THR A 123 4.14 -10.86 -11.55
CA THR A 123 2.76 -10.47 -11.79
C THR A 123 2.35 -9.39 -10.80
N VAL A 124 1.91 -8.24 -11.29
CA VAL A 124 1.36 -7.15 -10.47
C VAL A 124 -0.15 -7.28 -10.39
N TYR A 125 -0.69 -7.36 -9.18
CA TYR A 125 -2.13 -7.43 -8.89
C TYR A 125 -2.74 -6.09 -8.56
N GLY A 126 -1.91 -5.15 -8.10
CA GLY A 126 -2.35 -3.84 -7.67
C GLY A 126 -1.25 -3.10 -6.93
N GLU A 127 -1.64 -2.20 -6.04
CA GLU A 127 -0.71 -1.43 -5.21
C GLU A 127 -1.32 -0.99 -3.89
N ILE A 128 -0.45 -0.71 -2.92
CA ILE A 128 -0.75 0.02 -1.69
C ILE A 128 -0.25 1.45 -1.89
N ASP A 129 -1.11 2.42 -1.62
CA ASP A 129 -0.76 3.83 -1.61
C ASP A 129 -0.92 4.38 -0.19
N VAL A 130 0.13 5.02 0.33
CA VAL A 130 0.16 5.57 1.69
C VAL A 130 0.60 7.02 1.67
N ASP A 131 -0.28 7.89 2.15
CA ASP A 131 0.00 9.32 2.35
C ASP A 131 0.41 9.62 3.78
N GLY A 132 1.38 10.50 3.92
CA GLY A 132 1.83 11.03 5.20
C GLY A 132 0.80 11.92 5.88
N LYS A 133 0.80 11.90 7.20
CA LYS A 133 -0.07 12.75 8.04
C LYS A 133 0.62 14.06 8.40
N GLY A 134 0.17 15.16 7.83
CA GLY A 134 0.69 16.50 8.09
C GLY A 134 2.19 16.60 7.75
N SER A 135 2.97 17.28 8.60
CA SER A 135 4.42 17.49 8.42
C SER A 135 5.30 16.35 8.93
N ARG A 136 4.72 15.24 9.40
CA ARG A 136 5.48 14.08 9.88
C ARG A 136 6.19 13.42 8.72
N LYS A 137 7.49 13.21 8.87
CA LYS A 137 8.31 12.49 7.87
C LYS A 137 8.05 10.99 7.95
N PRO A 138 8.22 10.24 6.84
CA PRO A 138 8.21 8.79 6.89
C PRO A 138 9.40 8.30 7.74
N ALA A 139 9.24 7.18 8.41
CA ALA A 139 10.35 6.51 9.05
C ALA A 139 11.23 5.84 7.98
N ARG A 140 12.51 5.63 8.33
CA ARG A 140 13.50 5.04 7.41
C ARG A 140 13.05 3.66 6.87
N ASN A 141 12.31 2.93 7.66
CA ASN A 141 11.87 1.57 7.39
C ASN A 141 10.39 1.45 6.99
N ASP A 142 9.65 2.57 6.82
CA ASP A 142 8.25 2.51 6.38
C ASP A 142 8.12 1.87 4.99
N ARG A 143 9.07 2.15 4.10
CA ARG A 143 9.09 1.55 2.76
C ARG A 143 9.17 0.02 2.84
N SER A 144 10.18 -0.52 3.52
CA SER A 144 10.39 -1.97 3.61
C SER A 144 9.26 -2.67 4.38
N PHE A 145 8.70 -2.00 5.39
CA PHE A 145 7.51 -2.47 6.09
C PHE A 145 6.33 -2.63 5.14
N LEU A 146 6.03 -1.60 4.34
CA LEU A 146 4.94 -1.64 3.36
C LEU A 146 5.19 -2.65 2.24
N GLU A 147 6.44 -2.83 1.79
CA GLU A 147 6.83 -3.87 0.82
C GLU A 147 6.55 -5.28 1.37
N THR A 148 6.79 -5.51 2.67
CA THR A 148 6.47 -6.78 3.32
C THR A 148 4.96 -6.97 3.47
N VAL A 149 4.21 -5.95 3.85
CA VAL A 149 2.74 -5.99 3.87
C VAL A 149 2.19 -6.31 2.47
N ALA A 150 2.72 -5.66 1.42
CA ALA A 150 2.30 -5.90 0.04
C ALA A 150 2.55 -7.36 -0.40
N ALA A 151 3.67 -7.95 0.00
CA ALA A 151 3.97 -9.37 -0.29
C ALA A 151 2.96 -10.32 0.39
N HIS A 152 2.54 -10.04 1.64
CA HIS A 152 1.49 -10.81 2.29
C HIS A 152 0.14 -10.64 1.59
N VAL A 153 -0.19 -9.43 1.15
CA VAL A 153 -1.40 -9.18 0.36
C VAL A 153 -1.35 -9.92 -0.99
N ALA A 154 -0.19 -9.95 -1.66
CA ALA A 154 -0.05 -10.65 -2.94
C ALA A 154 -0.44 -12.14 -2.81
N SER A 155 -0.12 -12.77 -1.69
CA SER A 155 -0.42 -14.19 -1.45
C SER A 155 -1.92 -14.54 -1.52
N ILE A 156 -2.84 -13.58 -1.33
CA ILE A 156 -4.28 -13.87 -1.45
C ILE A 156 -4.78 -14.00 -2.89
N PHE A 157 -4.00 -13.55 -3.85
CA PHE A 157 -4.33 -13.68 -5.27
C PHE A 157 -3.91 -15.04 -5.86
N HIS A 158 -3.16 -15.88 -5.10
CA HIS A 158 -2.82 -17.26 -5.46
C HIS A 158 -3.62 -18.29 -4.64
N PRO A 159 -4.87 -18.59 -4.96
CA PRO A 159 -5.68 -19.53 -4.18
C PRO A 159 -5.22 -20.99 -4.27
N GLY A 160 -4.23 -21.33 -5.12
CA GLY A 160 -3.80 -22.69 -5.37
C GLY A 160 -3.01 -23.37 -4.26
N GLU A 161 -2.30 -22.65 -3.41
CA GLU A 161 -1.41 -23.25 -2.39
C GLU A 161 -2.00 -23.27 -0.98
N ARG A 162 -2.93 -22.38 -0.65
CA ARG A 162 -3.52 -22.30 0.70
C ARG A 162 -4.45 -23.47 1.09
N ARG A 163 -4.93 -24.25 0.12
CA ARG A 163 -5.81 -25.41 0.40
C ARG A 163 -5.05 -26.71 0.69
N ARG A 164 -3.72 -26.68 0.80
CA ARG A 164 -2.88 -27.87 0.98
C ARG A 164 -2.12 -27.94 2.31
N GLN A 165 -2.46 -27.11 3.30
CA GLN A 165 -1.98 -27.37 4.66
C GLN A 165 -3.08 -28.09 5.44
N PRO A 166 -2.75 -29.29 5.99
CA PRO A 166 -3.68 -30.12 6.73
C PRO A 166 -4.06 -29.53 8.09
#